data_f938db773a18fa6597f83ddc32165d21
#
_entry.id   f938db773a18fa6597f83ddc32165d21
#
_cell.length_a   1.000
_cell.length_b   1.000
_cell.length_c   1.000
_cell.angle_alpha   90.00
_cell.angle_beta   90.00
_cell.angle_gamma   90.00
#
_symmetry.space_group_name_H-M   'P 1'
#
loop_
_entity.id
_entity.type
_entity.pdbx_description
1 polymer ?
#
loop_
_entity_poly.entity_id
_entity_poly.type
_entity_poly.pdbx_seq_one_letter_code
_entity_poly.pdbx_strand_id
1 'polypeptide(L)'
;MKIVSKWILASAVASLAGLLYMTVGLPAVQGSADHIRWDIIHLNAATTPPTVSAGGVAFASARNPSSLSIKLTGAGTFVAPASGGTSGAVTGGGTWETFSGTTSTGSGTYEVVGLTHWTFSTLQSPANTDLIGDGALANGVAVVRIRYSDGSEGVLGIGCHGPGAPDGAVEGVIASKGHVTYWDAQAPVGGVDADRTVFHVM
;
A
#
# COMPACT_ATOMS: atom_id res chain seq x y z
N MET A 1 55.01 51.84 1.33
CA MET A 1 54.26 50.88 0.56
C MET A 1 54.08 49.61 1.35
N LYS A 2 53.34 49.60 2.50
CA LYS A 2 53.14 48.42 3.38
C LYS A 2 51.84 48.46 4.23
N ILE A 3 50.78 49.13 3.76
CA ILE A 3 49.51 49.21 4.54
C ILE A 3 48.29 48.54 3.86
N VAL A 4 48.41 48.09 2.60
CA VAL A 4 47.26 47.58 1.85
C VAL A 4 46.99 46.10 2.11
N SER A 5 47.94 45.34 2.72
CA SER A 5 47.85 43.89 2.89
C SER A 5 47.03 43.39 4.10
N LYS A 6 46.74 44.23 5.09
CA LYS A 6 46.08 43.79 6.34
C LYS A 6 44.55 43.82 6.28
N TRP A 7 43.96 44.57 5.37
CA TRP A 7 42.50 44.71 5.28
C TRP A 7 41.83 43.68 4.40
N ILE A 8 42.58 43.06 3.48
CA ILE A 8 42.06 42.02 2.58
C ILE A 8 41.87 40.70 3.31
N LEU A 9 42.72 40.40 4.32
CA LEU A 9 42.61 39.15 5.11
C LEU A 9 41.44 39.18 6.11
N ALA A 10 41.08 40.37 6.62
CA ALA A 10 39.95 40.48 7.56
C ALA A 10 38.58 40.30 6.88
N SER A 11 38.46 40.74 5.60
CA SER A 11 37.20 40.59 4.85
C SER A 11 36.94 39.15 4.38
N ALA A 12 37.99 38.38 4.09
CA ALA A 12 37.85 36.98 3.67
C ALA A 12 37.40 36.03 4.80
N VAL A 13 37.84 36.31 6.04
CA VAL A 13 37.45 35.48 7.20
C VAL A 13 36.01 35.75 7.63
N ALA A 14 35.53 36.99 7.51
CA ALA A 14 34.14 37.34 7.82
C ALA A 14 33.14 36.71 6.82
N SER A 15 33.53 36.60 5.55
CA SER A 15 32.68 35.98 4.51
C SER A 15 32.59 34.44 4.65
N LEU A 16 33.65 33.77 5.13
CA LEU A 16 33.62 32.33 5.35
C LEU A 16 32.79 31.95 6.59
N ALA A 17 32.80 32.77 7.65
CA ALA A 17 31.99 32.56 8.84
C ALA A 17 30.48 32.72 8.55
N GLY A 18 30.10 33.65 7.64
CA GLY A 18 28.72 33.85 7.20
C GLY A 18 28.16 32.70 6.38
N LEU A 19 28.97 32.03 5.56
CA LEU A 19 28.52 30.86 4.80
C LEU A 19 28.36 29.62 5.66
N LEU A 20 29.12 29.46 6.75
CA LEU A 20 28.98 28.32 7.66
C LEU A 20 27.74 28.42 8.56
N TYR A 21 27.21 29.65 8.78
CA TYR A 21 26.01 29.84 9.62
C TYR A 21 24.69 29.60 8.88
N MET A 22 24.68 29.52 7.56
CA MET A 22 23.47 29.26 6.77
C MET A 22 23.17 27.76 6.57
N THR A 23 24.03 26.87 7.05
CA THR A 23 23.83 25.43 6.93
C THR A 23 23.33 24.76 8.20
N VAL A 24 23.09 25.52 9.27
CA VAL A 24 22.58 24.96 10.53
C VAL A 24 21.11 25.33 10.69
N GLY A 25 20.24 24.40 10.35
CA GLY A 25 18.90 24.37 10.90
C GLY A 25 17.75 24.73 9.97
N LEU A 26 17.61 24.02 8.85
CA LEU A 26 16.26 23.71 8.45
C LEU A 26 15.79 22.64 9.44
N PRO A 27 14.70 22.85 10.23
CA PRO A 27 14.10 21.76 10.96
C PRO A 27 13.78 20.68 9.92
N ALA A 28 14.36 19.50 10.07
CA ALA A 28 13.87 18.34 9.36
C ALA A 28 12.38 18.26 9.75
N VAL A 29 11.50 18.52 8.80
CA VAL A 29 10.10 18.19 8.96
C VAL A 29 10.09 16.67 9.08
N GLN A 30 10.15 16.19 10.32
CA GLN A 30 9.86 14.79 10.60
C GLN A 30 8.37 14.63 10.36
N GLY A 31 8.01 14.37 9.11
CA GLY A 31 6.69 13.83 8.83
C GLY A 31 6.57 12.54 9.63
N SER A 32 5.50 12.40 10.40
CA SER A 32 5.19 11.13 11.06
C SER A 32 5.06 10.05 9.99
N ALA A 33 5.64 8.88 10.24
CA ALA A 33 5.39 7.72 9.40
C ALA A 33 3.97 7.23 9.72
N ASP A 34 3.17 6.99 8.69
CA ASP A 34 1.84 6.45 8.87
C ASP A 34 1.92 4.94 9.08
N HIS A 35 1.25 4.46 10.11
CA HIS A 35 1.04 3.03 10.34
C HIS A 35 -0.27 2.63 9.67
N ILE A 36 -0.16 1.74 8.68
CA ILE A 36 -1.30 1.33 7.87
C ILE A 36 -1.50 -0.18 8.04
N ARG A 37 -2.73 -0.57 8.30
CA ARG A 37 -3.22 -1.94 8.14
C ARG A 37 -4.01 -2.04 6.83
N TRP A 38 -3.92 -3.18 6.16
CA TRP A 38 -4.74 -3.53 5.01
C TRP A 38 -5.34 -4.92 5.22
N ASP A 39 -6.57 -5.10 4.74
CA ASP A 39 -7.29 -6.37 4.79
C ASP A 39 -8.04 -6.61 3.47
N ILE A 40 -8.08 -7.87 3.03
CA ILE A 40 -9.08 -8.38 2.10
C ILE A 40 -10.28 -8.81 2.97
N ILE A 41 -11.44 -8.23 2.73
CA ILE A 41 -12.55 -8.19 3.70
C ILE A 41 -13.84 -8.83 3.18
N HIS A 42 -14.71 -9.20 4.10
CA HIS A 42 -16.14 -9.34 3.85
C HIS A 42 -16.84 -8.01 4.07
N LEU A 43 -17.70 -7.61 3.11
CA LEU A 43 -18.59 -6.47 3.23
C LEU A 43 -20.03 -6.95 3.29
N ASN A 44 -20.68 -6.84 4.44
CA ASN A 44 -22.10 -7.09 4.56
C ASN A 44 -22.89 -5.82 4.22
N ALA A 45 -23.35 -5.73 2.98
CA ALA A 45 -24.14 -4.61 2.49
C ALA A 45 -25.62 -4.64 2.93
N ALA A 46 -26.06 -5.69 3.61
CA ALA A 46 -27.43 -5.78 4.12
C ALA A 46 -27.65 -4.98 5.42
N THR A 47 -26.57 -4.53 6.06
CA THR A 47 -26.63 -3.65 7.23
C THR A 47 -26.58 -2.16 6.84
N THR A 48 -27.04 -1.29 7.72
CA THR A 48 -26.99 0.17 7.51
C THR A 48 -26.39 0.84 8.73
N PRO A 49 -25.16 1.40 8.65
CA PRO A 49 -24.24 1.31 7.51
C PRO A 49 -23.78 -0.13 7.24
N PRO A 50 -23.21 -0.41 6.06
CA PRO A 50 -22.60 -1.70 5.75
C PRO A 50 -21.52 -2.09 6.77
N THR A 51 -21.35 -3.39 7.00
CA THR A 51 -20.40 -3.91 7.99
C THR A 51 -19.19 -4.55 7.33
N VAL A 52 -18.01 -4.16 7.78
CA VAL A 52 -16.70 -4.69 7.34
C VAL A 52 -16.19 -5.70 8.36
N SER A 53 -15.76 -6.89 7.89
CA SER A 53 -15.14 -7.91 8.73
C SER A 53 -13.98 -8.62 8.00
N ALA A 54 -13.07 -9.21 8.79
CA ALA A 54 -11.90 -9.91 8.26
C ALA A 54 -12.27 -11.21 7.53
N GLY A 55 -11.36 -11.74 6.71
CA GLY A 55 -11.45 -13.08 6.11
C GLY A 55 -12.11 -13.13 4.74
N GLY A 56 -12.15 -12.03 4.02
CA GLY A 56 -12.63 -11.98 2.65
C GLY A 56 -11.71 -12.66 1.63
N VAL A 57 -12.15 -12.71 0.39
CA VAL A 57 -11.40 -13.20 -0.76
C VAL A 57 -11.39 -12.17 -1.87
N ALA A 58 -10.31 -12.16 -2.65
CA ALA A 58 -10.21 -11.31 -3.83
C ALA A 58 -9.71 -12.13 -5.03
N PHE A 59 -10.16 -11.74 -6.23
CA PHE A 59 -9.78 -12.37 -7.48
C PHE A 59 -9.20 -11.34 -8.43
N ALA A 60 -8.21 -11.79 -9.21
CA ALA A 60 -7.71 -11.02 -10.34
C ALA A 60 -7.47 -11.93 -11.54
N SER A 61 -7.68 -11.43 -12.76
CA SER A 61 -7.39 -12.17 -13.98
C SER A 61 -6.24 -11.58 -14.77
N ALA A 62 -5.58 -12.44 -15.53
CA ALA A 62 -4.66 -12.00 -16.56
C ALA A 62 -5.43 -11.44 -17.75
N ARG A 63 -4.80 -10.53 -18.51
CA ARG A 63 -5.41 -10.00 -19.75
C ARG A 63 -5.24 -10.93 -20.94
N ASN A 64 -4.19 -11.74 -20.93
CA ASN A 64 -3.91 -12.64 -22.02
C ASN A 64 -3.15 -13.89 -21.52
N PRO A 65 -3.78 -15.08 -21.50
CA PRO A 65 -5.23 -15.28 -21.68
C PRO A 65 -6.02 -14.88 -20.41
N SER A 66 -7.21 -14.32 -20.59
CA SER A 66 -8.09 -13.91 -19.47
C SER A 66 -8.64 -15.09 -18.66
N SER A 67 -8.46 -16.32 -19.14
CA SER A 67 -8.80 -17.54 -18.41
C SER A 67 -7.86 -17.84 -17.23
N LEU A 68 -6.67 -17.20 -17.20
CA LEU A 68 -5.78 -17.32 -16.04
C LEU A 68 -6.24 -16.35 -14.95
N SER A 69 -6.46 -16.85 -13.74
CA SER A 69 -6.83 -16.03 -12.59
C SER A 69 -6.12 -16.48 -11.32
N ILE A 70 -6.09 -15.58 -10.35
CA ILE A 70 -5.57 -15.83 -9.01
C ILE A 70 -6.63 -15.43 -8.00
N LYS A 71 -6.81 -16.25 -6.97
CA LYS A 71 -7.60 -15.98 -5.77
C LYS A 71 -6.65 -15.70 -4.61
N LEU A 72 -6.92 -14.68 -3.85
CA LEU A 72 -6.12 -14.24 -2.72
C LEU A 72 -6.98 -14.01 -1.48
N THR A 73 -6.44 -14.32 -0.33
CA THR A 73 -6.91 -13.87 0.99
C THR A 73 -5.76 -13.15 1.67
N GLY A 74 -6.01 -12.36 2.68
CA GLY A 74 -4.91 -11.85 3.48
C GLY A 74 -5.17 -10.54 4.18
N ALA A 75 -4.20 -10.22 5.04
CA ALA A 75 -4.11 -8.98 5.77
C ALA A 75 -2.66 -8.69 6.15
N GLY A 76 -2.37 -7.46 6.53
CA GLY A 76 -1.05 -7.10 7.00
C GLY A 76 -0.93 -5.64 7.41
N THR A 77 0.27 -5.26 7.78
CA THR A 77 0.59 -3.89 8.15
C THR A 77 1.83 -3.41 7.42
N PHE A 78 1.96 -2.11 7.27
CA PHE A 78 3.20 -1.48 6.86
C PHE A 78 3.33 -0.08 7.50
N VAL A 79 4.58 0.35 7.58
CA VAL A 79 4.91 1.74 7.94
C VAL A 79 5.26 2.47 6.67
N ALA A 80 4.44 3.45 6.31
CA ALA A 80 4.65 4.29 5.14
C ALA A 80 5.62 5.43 5.48
N PRO A 81 6.75 5.58 4.77
CA PRO A 81 7.64 6.71 4.98
C PRO A 81 6.96 8.03 4.63
N ALA A 82 7.09 9.05 5.45
CA ALA A 82 6.53 10.38 5.22
C ALA A 82 7.03 11.06 3.94
N SER A 83 8.23 10.67 3.48
CA SER A 83 8.80 11.15 2.21
C SER A 83 8.33 10.35 0.99
N GLY A 84 7.45 9.36 1.17
CA GLY A 84 7.13 8.36 0.16
C GLY A 84 8.28 7.35 -0.03
N GLY A 85 8.07 6.37 -0.88
CA GLY A 85 9.07 5.37 -1.22
C GLY A 85 8.86 4.01 -0.57
N THR A 86 9.92 3.20 -0.52
CA THR A 86 9.86 1.81 -0.06
C THR A 86 10.07 1.70 1.44
N SER A 87 9.48 0.66 2.04
CA SER A 87 9.69 0.31 3.44
C SER A 87 9.87 -1.20 3.61
N GLY A 88 10.78 -1.59 4.50
CA GLY A 88 10.90 -2.97 4.97
C GLY A 88 10.11 -3.24 6.25
N ALA A 89 9.51 -2.22 6.86
CA ALA A 89 8.69 -2.35 8.06
C ALA A 89 7.28 -2.82 7.66
N VAL A 90 7.16 -4.10 7.39
CA VAL A 90 5.94 -4.74 6.88
C VAL A 90 5.67 -6.03 7.64
N THR A 91 4.40 -6.39 7.74
CA THR A 91 3.95 -7.72 8.21
C THR A 91 2.81 -8.20 7.32
N GLY A 92 2.46 -9.45 7.44
CA GLY A 92 1.26 -9.99 6.85
C GLY A 92 1.51 -11.02 5.77
N GLY A 93 0.42 -11.46 5.19
CA GLY A 93 0.35 -12.51 4.20
C GLY A 93 -1.05 -13.09 4.10
N GLY A 94 -1.15 -14.23 3.44
CA GLY A 94 -2.43 -14.91 3.25
C GLY A 94 -2.27 -16.17 2.42
N THR A 95 -3.34 -16.56 1.76
CA THR A 95 -3.36 -17.70 0.84
C THR A 95 -3.49 -17.25 -0.61
N TRP A 96 -3.00 -18.09 -1.51
CA TRP A 96 -3.19 -17.91 -2.95
C TRP A 96 -3.64 -19.21 -3.59
N GLU A 97 -4.38 -19.08 -4.67
CA GLU A 97 -4.73 -20.19 -5.57
C GLU A 97 -4.85 -19.67 -7.00
N THR A 98 -4.18 -20.32 -7.93
CA THR A 98 -4.20 -19.96 -9.36
C THR A 98 -5.10 -20.92 -10.14
N PHE A 99 -5.71 -20.40 -11.23
CA PHE A 99 -6.64 -21.14 -12.06
C PHE A 99 -6.34 -20.96 -13.54
N SER A 100 -6.71 -21.97 -14.32
CA SER A 100 -6.91 -21.90 -15.76
C SER A 100 -8.37 -22.26 -16.06
N GLY A 101 -9.17 -21.27 -16.40
CA GLY A 101 -10.63 -21.41 -16.37
C GLY A 101 -11.11 -21.70 -14.94
N THR A 102 -11.77 -22.84 -14.75
CA THR A 102 -12.23 -23.30 -13.41
C THR A 102 -11.29 -24.30 -12.75
N THR A 103 -10.21 -24.70 -13.43
CA THR A 103 -9.28 -25.70 -12.92
C THR A 103 -8.18 -25.05 -12.09
N SER A 104 -8.05 -25.47 -10.83
CA SER A 104 -6.96 -25.04 -9.95
C SER A 104 -5.62 -25.55 -10.49
N THR A 105 -4.63 -24.67 -10.60
CA THR A 105 -3.29 -24.98 -11.14
C THR A 105 -2.21 -24.93 -10.06
N GLY A 106 -2.52 -24.42 -8.87
CA GLY A 106 -1.63 -24.39 -7.73
C GLY A 106 -2.21 -23.54 -6.61
N SER A 107 -1.76 -23.83 -5.39
CA SER A 107 -2.19 -23.09 -4.19
C SER A 107 -1.11 -23.12 -3.11
N GLY A 108 -1.22 -22.19 -2.17
CA GLY A 108 -0.31 -22.11 -1.03
C GLY A 108 -0.55 -20.86 -0.20
N THR A 109 0.49 -20.46 0.52
CA THR A 109 0.53 -19.21 1.28
C THR A 109 1.49 -18.22 0.66
N TYR A 110 1.38 -16.96 1.06
CA TYR A 110 2.36 -15.92 0.76
C TYR A 110 2.64 -15.09 2.00
N GLU A 111 3.81 -14.46 2.02
CA GLU A 111 4.21 -13.47 3.02
C GLU A 111 4.53 -12.13 2.35
N VAL A 112 4.25 -11.05 3.05
CA VAL A 112 4.65 -9.69 2.62
C VAL A 112 6.09 -9.45 3.05
N VAL A 113 6.94 -9.04 2.10
CA VAL A 113 8.38 -8.85 2.32
C VAL A 113 8.85 -7.40 2.12
N GLY A 114 7.97 -6.50 1.71
CA GLY A 114 8.30 -5.08 1.58
C GLY A 114 7.17 -4.25 0.99
N LEU A 115 7.10 -2.98 1.37
CA LEU A 115 6.26 -1.97 0.74
C LEU A 115 7.02 -1.35 -0.44
N THR A 116 6.35 -1.23 -1.58
CA THR A 116 6.87 -0.55 -2.77
C THR A 116 6.23 0.81 -2.95
N HIS A 117 4.94 0.92 -2.68
CA HIS A 117 4.18 2.15 -2.88
C HIS A 117 2.99 2.21 -1.92
N TRP A 118 2.68 3.41 -1.44
CA TRP A 118 1.47 3.75 -0.73
C TRP A 118 1.00 5.14 -1.15
N THR A 119 -0.29 5.26 -1.43
CA THR A 119 -0.96 6.54 -1.62
C THR A 119 -2.25 6.53 -0.82
N PHE A 120 -2.29 7.36 0.21
CA PHE A 120 -3.53 7.71 0.90
C PHE A 120 -4.39 8.56 -0.03
N SER A 121 -5.69 8.29 -0.05
CA SER A 121 -6.66 9.06 -0.82
C SER A 121 -7.56 9.89 0.09
N THR A 122 -8.45 9.22 0.84
CA THR A 122 -9.39 9.88 1.77
C THR A 122 -9.68 8.95 2.95
N LEU A 123 -10.15 9.50 4.06
CA LEU A 123 -10.88 8.71 5.03
C LEU A 123 -12.27 8.36 4.48
N GLN A 124 -12.81 7.20 4.84
CA GLN A 124 -14.17 6.84 4.43
C GLN A 124 -15.21 7.72 5.12
N SER A 125 -16.14 8.28 4.33
CA SER A 125 -17.21 9.13 4.85
C SER A 125 -18.48 9.02 3.99
N PRO A 126 -19.63 8.59 4.56
CA PRO A 126 -19.77 8.01 5.90
C PRO A 126 -19.01 6.67 6.01
N ALA A 127 -18.38 6.46 7.16
CA ALA A 127 -17.64 5.21 7.38
C ALA A 127 -18.59 4.01 7.50
N ASN A 128 -18.15 2.86 7.01
CA ASN A 128 -18.80 1.59 7.27
C ASN A 128 -18.67 1.21 8.76
N THR A 129 -19.52 0.29 9.25
CA THR A 129 -19.32 -0.32 10.56
C THR A 129 -18.14 -1.26 10.51
N ASP A 130 -17.09 -0.95 11.25
CA ASP A 130 -15.85 -1.72 11.26
C ASP A 130 -15.83 -2.71 12.44
N LEU A 131 -15.69 -4.01 12.12
CA LEU A 131 -15.54 -5.10 13.10
C LEU A 131 -14.09 -5.58 13.20
N ILE A 132 -13.18 -5.02 12.43
CA ILE A 132 -11.75 -5.36 12.47
C ILE A 132 -11.06 -4.52 13.54
N GLY A 133 -11.37 -3.23 13.59
CA GLY A 133 -10.71 -2.26 14.46
C GLY A 133 -9.33 -1.84 13.91
N ASP A 134 -8.53 -1.20 14.74
CA ASP A 134 -7.17 -0.74 14.46
C ASP A 134 -7.07 0.52 13.59
N GLY A 135 -7.89 1.54 13.82
CA GLY A 135 -7.74 2.85 13.21
C GLY A 135 -8.95 3.33 12.41
N ALA A 136 -8.76 4.39 11.66
CA ALA A 136 -9.80 4.95 10.81
C ALA A 136 -9.82 4.27 9.45
N LEU A 137 -11.01 3.89 8.96
CA LEU A 137 -11.20 3.34 7.62
C LEU A 137 -10.77 4.36 6.55
N ALA A 138 -9.95 3.92 5.62
CA ALA A 138 -9.37 4.77 4.59
C ALA A 138 -9.47 4.16 3.19
N ASN A 139 -9.48 5.04 2.20
CA ASN A 139 -9.35 4.76 0.79
C ASN A 139 -7.90 5.01 0.35
N GLY A 140 -7.40 4.23 -0.58
CA GLY A 140 -6.04 4.39 -1.07
C GLY A 140 -5.57 3.25 -1.93
N VAL A 141 -4.28 3.27 -2.26
CA VAL A 141 -3.62 2.22 -3.05
C VAL A 141 -2.29 1.86 -2.40
N ALA A 142 -2.06 0.56 -2.21
CA ALA A 142 -0.77 0.04 -1.80
C ALA A 142 -0.23 -0.96 -2.82
N VAL A 143 1.10 -1.00 -2.96
CA VAL A 143 1.80 -2.08 -3.69
C VAL A 143 2.84 -2.66 -2.75
N VAL A 144 2.73 -3.94 -2.47
CA VAL A 144 3.66 -4.69 -1.63
C VAL A 144 4.36 -5.79 -2.42
N ARG A 145 5.60 -6.07 -2.07
CA ARG A 145 6.31 -7.25 -2.56
C ARG A 145 5.92 -8.44 -1.70
N ILE A 146 5.70 -9.57 -2.36
CA ILE A 146 5.30 -10.80 -1.70
C ILE A 146 6.20 -11.95 -2.13
N ARG A 147 6.36 -12.94 -1.25
CA ARG A 147 7.01 -14.20 -1.51
C ARG A 147 6.00 -15.32 -1.31
N TYR A 148 5.84 -16.14 -2.33
CA TYR A 148 4.97 -17.30 -2.30
C TYR A 148 5.67 -18.51 -1.68
N SER A 149 4.88 -19.41 -1.07
CA SER A 149 5.39 -20.62 -0.41
C SER A 149 6.07 -21.63 -1.37
N ASP A 150 5.84 -21.49 -2.67
CA ASP A 150 6.54 -22.28 -3.70
C ASP A 150 7.89 -21.68 -4.11
N GLY A 151 8.33 -20.61 -3.42
CA GLY A 151 9.60 -19.93 -3.66
C GLY A 151 9.56 -18.86 -4.75
N SER A 152 8.45 -18.70 -5.48
CA SER A 152 8.31 -17.60 -6.43
C SER A 152 8.08 -16.27 -5.70
N GLU A 153 8.42 -15.17 -6.36
CA GLU A 153 8.19 -13.81 -5.86
C GLU A 153 7.21 -13.08 -6.78
N GLY A 154 6.61 -12.03 -6.23
CA GLY A 154 5.70 -11.18 -6.97
C GLY A 154 5.36 -9.89 -6.25
N VAL A 155 4.38 -9.21 -6.79
CA VAL A 155 3.77 -8.02 -6.18
C VAL A 155 2.28 -8.26 -5.96
N LEU A 156 1.76 -7.62 -4.92
CA LEU A 156 0.34 -7.51 -4.65
C LEU A 156 0.00 -6.03 -4.60
N GLY A 157 -0.84 -5.59 -5.53
CA GLY A 157 -1.49 -4.28 -5.48
C GLY A 157 -2.84 -4.41 -4.81
N ILE A 158 -3.14 -3.49 -3.92
CA ILE A 158 -4.35 -3.45 -3.10
C ILE A 158 -4.95 -2.07 -3.31
N GLY A 159 -6.20 -2.00 -3.74
CA GLY A 159 -6.91 -0.75 -3.94
C GLY A 159 -8.23 -0.76 -3.18
N CYS A 160 -8.48 0.27 -2.40
CA CYS A 160 -9.74 0.45 -1.68
C CYS A 160 -10.50 1.66 -2.24
N HIS A 161 -11.72 1.40 -2.73
CA HIS A 161 -12.69 2.40 -3.17
C HIS A 161 -13.95 2.30 -2.32
N GLY A 162 -13.83 2.67 -1.06
CA GLY A 162 -14.95 2.77 -0.13
C GLY A 162 -15.65 4.13 -0.20
N PRO A 163 -16.60 4.41 0.72
CA PRO A 163 -17.33 5.67 0.77
C PRO A 163 -16.41 6.88 0.79
N GLY A 164 -16.67 7.85 -0.10
CA GLY A 164 -15.89 9.08 -0.23
C GLY A 164 -14.59 8.95 -1.01
N ALA A 165 -14.32 7.80 -1.65
CA ALA A 165 -13.19 7.68 -2.56
C ALA A 165 -13.37 8.58 -3.79
N PRO A 166 -12.29 9.20 -4.32
CA PRO A 166 -12.38 9.95 -5.57
C PRO A 166 -12.51 9.01 -6.76
N ASP A 167 -12.98 9.55 -7.88
CA ASP A 167 -13.02 8.86 -9.17
C ASP A 167 -11.60 8.38 -9.54
N GLY A 168 -11.51 7.17 -10.11
CA GLY A 168 -10.25 6.56 -10.51
C GLY A 168 -9.54 5.73 -9.44
N ALA A 169 -9.98 5.78 -8.17
CA ALA A 169 -9.56 4.78 -7.21
C ALA A 169 -10.10 3.39 -7.62
N VAL A 170 -9.26 2.37 -7.50
CA VAL A 170 -9.61 0.99 -7.88
C VAL A 170 -9.97 0.22 -6.62
N GLU A 171 -10.99 -0.65 -6.70
CA GLU A 171 -11.32 -1.60 -5.64
C GLU A 171 -10.76 -2.98 -5.99
N GLY A 172 -10.28 -3.71 -4.97
CA GLY A 172 -9.82 -5.08 -5.10
C GLY A 172 -8.31 -5.21 -5.24
N VAL A 173 -7.86 -6.31 -5.84
CA VAL A 173 -6.44 -6.66 -5.92
C VAL A 173 -5.96 -6.87 -7.34
N ILE A 174 -4.67 -6.61 -7.55
CA ILE A 174 -3.88 -7.09 -8.68
C ILE A 174 -2.67 -7.85 -8.15
N ALA A 175 -2.14 -8.81 -8.91
CA ALA A 175 -0.98 -9.57 -8.47
C ALA A 175 -0.10 -10.02 -9.63
N SER A 176 1.17 -10.33 -9.33
CA SER A 176 2.00 -11.12 -10.24
C SER A 176 2.49 -12.38 -9.54
N LYS A 177 2.63 -13.46 -10.29
CA LYS A 177 3.20 -14.71 -9.82
C LYS A 177 3.99 -15.39 -10.96
N GLY A 178 5.27 -15.56 -10.74
CA GLY A 178 6.16 -16.02 -11.81
C GLY A 178 6.13 -15.05 -13.01
N HIS A 179 5.81 -15.58 -14.21
CA HIS A 179 5.71 -14.79 -15.43
C HIS A 179 4.28 -14.29 -15.75
N VAL A 180 3.31 -14.61 -14.90
CA VAL A 180 1.91 -14.19 -15.10
C VAL A 180 1.63 -12.94 -14.27
N THR A 181 0.99 -11.95 -14.89
CA THR A 181 0.46 -10.79 -14.20
C THR A 181 -1.05 -10.76 -14.33
N TYR A 182 -1.71 -10.69 -13.19
CA TYR A 182 -3.15 -10.64 -13.02
C TYR A 182 -3.54 -9.18 -12.81
N TRP A 183 -3.84 -8.48 -13.91
CA TRP A 183 -4.04 -7.03 -13.93
C TRP A 183 -5.46 -6.57 -13.63
N ASP A 184 -6.43 -7.45 -13.90
CA ASP A 184 -7.82 -7.06 -13.84
C ASP A 184 -8.43 -7.60 -12.54
N ALA A 185 -8.60 -6.71 -11.55
CA ALA A 185 -9.40 -7.00 -10.38
C ALA A 185 -10.80 -7.44 -10.83
N GLN A 186 -11.26 -8.57 -10.31
CA GLN A 186 -12.54 -9.13 -10.69
C GLN A 186 -13.67 -8.43 -9.96
N ALA A 187 -14.81 -8.27 -10.62
CA ALA A 187 -16.04 -7.93 -9.93
C ALA A 187 -16.41 -9.02 -8.91
N PRO A 188 -17.11 -8.68 -7.81
CA PRO A 188 -17.57 -9.67 -6.83
C PRO A 188 -18.28 -10.83 -7.50
N VAL A 189 -17.91 -12.04 -7.11
CA VAL A 189 -18.56 -13.26 -7.59
C VAL A 189 -19.92 -13.37 -6.91
N GLY A 190 -20.98 -13.68 -7.67
CA GLY A 190 -22.33 -13.80 -7.14
C GLY A 190 -22.40 -14.80 -5.97
N GLY A 191 -23.00 -14.38 -4.86
CA GLY A 191 -23.10 -15.16 -3.62
C GLY A 191 -21.82 -15.19 -2.77
N VAL A 192 -20.74 -14.57 -3.22
CA VAL A 192 -19.49 -14.39 -2.48
C VAL A 192 -19.20 -12.90 -2.41
N ASP A 193 -18.89 -12.42 -1.21
CA ASP A 193 -18.42 -11.05 -1.02
C ASP A 193 -16.92 -10.99 -1.34
N ALA A 194 -16.62 -10.98 -2.63
CA ALA A 194 -15.27 -10.99 -3.16
C ALA A 194 -14.82 -9.59 -3.59
N ASP A 195 -13.51 -9.43 -3.71
CA ASP A 195 -12.85 -8.24 -4.24
C ASP A 195 -13.15 -6.96 -3.46
N ARG A 196 -13.27 -7.10 -2.15
CA ARG A 196 -13.36 -5.97 -1.23
C ARG A 196 -12.09 -5.87 -0.40
N THR A 197 -11.59 -4.67 -0.30
CA THR A 197 -10.39 -4.37 0.49
C THR A 197 -10.64 -3.14 1.37
N VAL A 198 -9.81 -2.98 2.38
CA VAL A 198 -9.86 -1.80 3.24
C VAL A 198 -8.48 -1.46 3.76
N PHE A 199 -8.26 -0.18 4.04
CA PHE A 199 -7.12 0.29 4.82
C PHE A 199 -7.61 0.89 6.13
N HIS A 200 -6.77 0.74 7.17
CA HIS A 200 -6.90 1.44 8.44
C HIS A 200 -5.66 2.29 8.64
N VAL A 201 -5.85 3.58 8.89
CA VAL A 201 -4.79 4.51 9.29
C VAL A 201 -4.80 4.60 10.81
N MET A 202 -3.67 4.23 11.42
CA MET A 202 -3.49 4.16 12.88
C MET A 202 -2.71 5.36 13.40
#